data_075009ceaa9cbbf9ece308fd92eb3bed
#
_entry.id   075009ceaa9cbbf9ece308fd92eb3bed
#
_cell.length_a   1.000
_cell.length_b   1.000
_cell.length_c   1.000
_cell.angle_alpha   90.00
_cell.angle_beta   90.00
_cell.angle_gamma   90.00
#
_symmetry.space_group_name_H-M   'P 1'
#
loop_
_entity.id
_entity.type
_entity.pdbx_description
1 polymer ?
#
loop_
_entity_poly.entity_id
_entity_poly.type
_entity_poly.pdbx_seq_one_letter_code
_entity_poly.pdbx_strand_id
1 'polypeptide(L)'
;KEGYSVEIQLPLKSIRFSNREPVMMAAIFERHISRIYTNGTYPALAADQALAFLTQMQPIQYEGVKHYTLLEILPSVTYSYKADQSGGSLKTTENKPAAGLTLKYGITSQLILDATLNPDYSQVEADAGQVYVNLRYELFYPEKRPFFQEGNENFQVGSINTSVLDPVVTFVHTRNIVNPITGVKLSGKAGLKNSIAMLYSTDRPGESEAESDGNNSHFTILRYKRSLKSDSYAGILATSVLKNGSHNNVAGTDGNLRVNKSTILEYHGF
;
A
#
# COMPACT_ATOMS: atom_id res chain seq x y z
N LYS A 1 33.18 -28.28 8.29
CA LYS A 1 32.63 -26.93 8.18
C LYS A 1 31.16 -27.02 8.58
N GLU A 2 30.80 -26.37 9.67
CA GLU A 2 29.43 -26.31 10.15
C GLU A 2 28.78 -25.10 9.47
N GLY A 3 27.60 -25.31 8.89
CA GLY A 3 26.82 -24.31 8.21
C GLY A 3 25.33 -24.66 8.28
N TYR A 4 24.49 -23.87 7.65
CA TYR A 4 23.09 -24.17 7.45
C TYR A 4 22.72 -23.93 6.00
N SER A 5 21.69 -24.63 5.54
CA SER A 5 21.05 -24.38 4.25
C SER A 5 19.65 -23.85 4.47
N VAL A 6 19.18 -23.00 3.56
CA VAL A 6 17.82 -22.49 3.55
C VAL A 6 17.22 -22.85 2.20
N GLU A 7 16.04 -23.45 2.24
CA GLU A 7 15.23 -23.73 1.05
C GLU A 7 13.97 -22.87 1.10
N ILE A 8 13.69 -22.16 0.02
CA ILE A 8 12.55 -21.23 -0.08
C ILE A 8 11.71 -21.65 -1.29
N GLN A 9 10.46 -21.99 -1.05
CA GLN A 9 9.49 -22.23 -2.10
C GLN A 9 8.63 -20.99 -2.33
N LEU A 10 8.73 -20.38 -3.51
CA LEU A 10 7.94 -19.22 -3.90
C LEU A 10 6.96 -19.63 -5.02
N PRO A 11 5.65 -19.67 -4.74
CA PRO A 11 4.66 -19.90 -5.78
C PRO A 11 4.66 -18.71 -6.76
N LEU A 12 4.93 -18.98 -8.04
CA LEU A 12 4.99 -17.92 -9.07
C LEU A 12 3.67 -17.17 -9.25
N LYS A 13 2.55 -17.77 -8.88
CA LYS A 13 1.23 -17.10 -8.84
C LYS A 13 1.15 -15.95 -7.84
N SER A 14 2.04 -15.93 -6.84
CA SER A 14 2.11 -14.87 -5.83
C SER A 14 3.05 -13.72 -6.20
N ILE A 15 3.75 -13.83 -7.34
CA ILE A 15 4.71 -12.86 -7.81
C ILE A 15 4.21 -12.24 -9.11
N ARG A 16 4.32 -10.93 -9.24
CA ARG A 16 4.01 -10.21 -10.48
C ARG A 16 5.24 -10.17 -11.36
N PHE A 17 5.14 -10.70 -12.56
CA PHE A 17 6.23 -10.67 -13.54
C PHE A 17 5.72 -10.38 -14.95
N SER A 18 6.62 -9.96 -15.83
CA SER A 18 6.30 -9.68 -17.23
C SER A 18 5.95 -10.98 -17.96
N ASN A 19 4.92 -10.95 -18.79
CA ASN A 19 4.50 -12.09 -19.63
C ASN A 19 5.39 -12.24 -20.87
N ARG A 20 6.62 -11.73 -20.86
CA ARG A 20 7.59 -11.86 -21.94
C ARG A 20 8.44 -13.08 -21.72
N GLU A 21 8.72 -13.81 -22.78
CA GLU A 21 9.61 -14.96 -22.78
C GLU A 21 10.98 -14.56 -23.34
N PRO A 22 12.10 -14.83 -22.68
CA PRO A 22 12.19 -15.40 -21.33
C PRO A 22 11.76 -14.41 -20.22
N VAL A 23 11.27 -14.97 -19.12
CA VAL A 23 10.89 -14.15 -17.96
C VAL A 23 12.17 -13.73 -17.21
N MET A 24 12.40 -12.43 -17.14
CA MET A 24 13.52 -11.86 -16.38
C MET A 24 13.05 -11.41 -15.01
N MET A 25 13.66 -11.96 -13.99
CA MET A 25 13.50 -11.55 -12.59
C MET A 25 14.86 -11.13 -12.03
N ALA A 26 14.89 -10.60 -10.82
CA ALA A 26 16.13 -10.33 -10.11
C ALA A 26 15.96 -10.67 -8.63
N ALA A 27 17.05 -11.13 -8.00
CA ALA A 27 17.05 -11.48 -6.59
C ALA A 27 18.25 -10.87 -5.88
N ILE A 28 18.05 -10.58 -4.61
CA ILE A 28 19.10 -10.25 -3.66
C ILE A 28 18.87 -11.07 -2.41
N PHE A 29 19.92 -11.61 -1.85
CA PHE A 29 19.89 -12.34 -0.61
C PHE A 29 20.63 -11.55 0.46
N GLU A 30 19.98 -11.31 1.57
CA GLU A 30 20.60 -10.65 2.72
C GLU A 30 20.66 -11.63 3.89
N ARG A 31 21.78 -11.62 4.59
CA ARG A 31 22.00 -12.35 5.82
C ARG A 31 22.43 -11.40 6.92
N HIS A 32 21.62 -11.32 7.95
CA HIS A 32 21.98 -10.64 9.19
C HIS A 32 22.64 -11.62 10.17
N ILE A 33 23.84 -11.29 10.63
CA ILE A 33 24.59 -12.10 11.61
C ILE A 33 24.60 -11.33 12.93
N SER A 34 23.60 -11.59 13.77
CA SER A 34 23.37 -10.86 15.03
C SER A 34 24.56 -10.92 15.99
N ARG A 35 25.29 -12.06 16.02
CA ARG A 35 26.44 -12.26 16.92
C ARG A 35 27.59 -11.26 16.69
N ILE A 36 27.76 -10.79 15.47
CA ILE A 36 28.86 -9.87 15.09
C ILE A 36 28.31 -8.55 14.51
N TYR A 37 27.00 -8.32 14.59
CA TYR A 37 26.31 -7.13 14.07
C TYR A 37 26.68 -6.80 12.63
N THR A 38 26.75 -7.82 11.77
CA THR A 38 27.15 -7.66 10.38
C THR A 38 26.07 -8.15 9.43
N ASN A 39 25.85 -7.42 8.35
CA ASN A 39 25.02 -7.83 7.24
C ASN A 39 25.91 -8.23 6.06
N GLY A 40 25.54 -9.32 5.42
CA GLY A 40 26.15 -9.74 4.14
C GLY A 40 25.07 -9.84 3.07
N THR A 41 25.37 -9.42 1.86
CA THR A 41 24.47 -9.50 0.72
C THR A 41 25.08 -10.28 -0.43
N TYR A 42 24.22 -10.97 -1.17
CA TYR A 42 24.56 -11.54 -2.46
C TYR A 42 23.51 -11.12 -3.50
N PRO A 43 23.93 -10.48 -4.61
CA PRO A 43 25.28 -10.00 -4.90
C PRO A 43 25.77 -8.93 -3.90
N ALA A 44 27.07 -8.69 -3.87
CA ALA A 44 27.64 -7.62 -3.05
C ALA A 44 27.15 -6.27 -3.56
N LEU A 45 26.63 -5.43 -2.65
CA LEU A 45 26.15 -4.10 -2.98
C LEU A 45 27.30 -3.08 -2.96
N ALA A 46 27.35 -2.24 -3.97
CA ALA A 46 28.27 -1.11 -4.01
C ALA A 46 27.76 0.00 -3.08
N ALA A 47 28.58 0.44 -2.14
CA ALA A 47 28.18 1.42 -1.12
C ALA A 47 27.88 2.81 -1.70
N ASP A 48 28.47 3.15 -2.84
CA ASP A 48 28.24 4.40 -3.57
C ASP A 48 26.88 4.46 -4.29
N GLN A 49 26.14 3.35 -4.29
CA GLN A 49 24.83 3.23 -4.94
C GLN A 49 23.73 2.80 -3.94
N ALA A 50 23.87 3.16 -2.68
CA ALA A 50 23.02 2.66 -1.58
C ALA A 50 21.51 2.72 -1.85
N LEU A 51 21.01 3.76 -2.50
CA LEU A 51 19.58 3.91 -2.82
C LEU A 51 19.14 3.14 -4.08
N ALA A 52 20.11 2.67 -4.87
CA ALA A 52 19.84 1.94 -6.11
C ALA A 52 20.07 0.42 -5.98
N PHE A 53 19.87 -0.15 -4.77
CA PHE A 53 20.12 -1.57 -4.53
C PHE A 53 19.30 -2.49 -5.45
N LEU A 54 18.09 -2.09 -5.84
CA LEU A 54 17.26 -2.83 -6.79
C LEU A 54 17.90 -2.98 -8.17
N THR A 55 18.76 -2.04 -8.57
CA THR A 55 19.49 -2.13 -9.86
C THR A 55 20.70 -3.04 -9.79
N GLN A 56 21.11 -3.44 -8.58
CA GLN A 56 22.28 -4.29 -8.32
C GLN A 56 21.90 -5.75 -8.03
N MET A 57 20.61 -6.08 -8.10
CA MET A 57 20.12 -7.45 -7.87
C MET A 57 20.66 -8.41 -8.94
N GLN A 58 20.92 -9.66 -8.54
CA GLN A 58 21.32 -10.73 -9.45
C GLN A 58 20.20 -11.03 -10.44
N PRO A 59 20.38 -10.85 -11.75
CA PRO A 59 19.37 -11.22 -12.72
C PRO A 59 19.22 -12.74 -12.79
N ILE A 60 17.99 -13.19 -12.90
CA ILE A 60 17.61 -14.60 -13.05
C ILE A 60 16.68 -14.70 -14.25
N GLN A 61 16.98 -15.63 -15.13
CA GLN A 61 16.18 -15.91 -16.32
C GLN A 61 15.42 -17.21 -16.13
N TYR A 62 14.12 -17.17 -16.40
CA TYR A 62 13.27 -18.35 -16.41
C TYR A 62 12.68 -18.56 -17.79
N GLU A 63 12.64 -19.82 -18.22
CA GLU A 63 12.03 -20.26 -19.49
C GLU A 63 10.85 -21.17 -19.19
N GLY A 64 9.84 -21.14 -20.05
CA GLY A 64 8.66 -22.01 -19.92
C GLY A 64 7.75 -21.68 -18.74
N VAL A 65 7.83 -20.48 -18.18
CA VAL A 65 6.98 -20.04 -17.06
C VAL A 65 5.60 -19.65 -17.57
N LYS A 66 4.58 -20.34 -17.11
CA LYS A 66 3.19 -20.02 -17.45
C LYS A 66 2.67 -18.89 -16.56
N HIS A 67 2.13 -17.87 -17.20
CA HIS A 67 1.37 -16.83 -16.52
C HIS A 67 -0.09 -17.25 -16.39
N TYR A 68 -0.65 -17.09 -15.19
CA TYR A 68 -2.07 -17.33 -14.91
C TYR A 68 -2.77 -16.01 -14.64
N THR A 69 -3.96 -15.82 -15.20
CA THR A 69 -4.81 -14.69 -14.87
C THR A 69 -5.23 -14.80 -13.41
N LEU A 70 -4.93 -13.79 -12.62
CA LEU A 70 -5.36 -13.71 -11.23
C LEU A 70 -6.84 -13.37 -11.20
N LEU A 71 -7.64 -14.23 -10.57
CA LEU A 71 -9.03 -13.97 -10.21
C LEU A 71 -9.27 -14.54 -8.81
N GLU A 72 -9.55 -13.67 -7.86
CA GLU A 72 -9.93 -14.04 -6.50
C GLU A 72 -11.26 -13.40 -6.16
N ILE A 73 -12.17 -14.18 -5.63
CA ILE A 73 -13.49 -13.74 -5.17
C ILE A 73 -13.64 -14.23 -3.74
N LEU A 74 -13.71 -13.29 -2.80
CA LEU A 74 -13.75 -13.56 -1.37
C LEU A 74 -15.06 -13.02 -0.78
N PRO A 75 -16.11 -13.82 -0.70
CA PRO A 75 -17.30 -13.46 0.06
C PRO A 75 -17.03 -13.54 1.56
N SER A 76 -17.62 -12.65 2.33
CA SER A 76 -17.57 -12.64 3.78
C SER A 76 -18.96 -12.49 4.36
N VAL A 77 -19.20 -13.15 5.49
CA VAL A 77 -20.41 -12.99 6.29
C VAL A 77 -19.98 -12.78 7.74
N THR A 78 -20.45 -11.74 8.35
CA THR A 78 -20.16 -11.39 9.73
C THR A 78 -21.41 -11.19 10.54
N TYR A 79 -21.30 -11.38 11.83
CA TYR A 79 -22.36 -11.14 12.78
C TYR A 79 -21.81 -10.37 13.97
N SER A 80 -22.27 -9.12 14.14
CA SER A 80 -21.88 -8.26 15.25
C SER A 80 -22.91 -8.34 16.36
N TYR A 81 -22.45 -8.66 17.56
CA TYR A 81 -23.24 -8.60 18.77
C TYR A 81 -22.54 -7.74 19.80
N LYS A 82 -23.23 -6.70 20.28
CA LYS A 82 -22.74 -5.82 21.34
C LYS A 82 -23.82 -5.68 22.40
N ALA A 83 -23.40 -5.82 23.65
CA ALA A 83 -24.28 -5.59 24.80
C ALA A 83 -23.53 -4.74 25.83
N ASP A 84 -24.21 -3.69 26.32
CA ASP A 84 -23.66 -2.79 27.33
C ASP A 84 -24.40 -3.03 28.66
N GLN A 85 -23.67 -2.95 29.76
CA GLN A 85 -24.25 -3.07 31.09
C GLN A 85 -24.86 -1.73 31.51
N SER A 86 -26.17 -1.72 31.67
CA SER A 86 -26.95 -0.56 32.12
C SER A 86 -27.91 -0.95 33.23
N GLY A 87 -27.82 -0.31 34.38
CA GLY A 87 -28.69 -0.54 35.51
C GLY A 87 -28.66 -1.97 36.07
N GLY A 88 -27.52 -2.65 36.03
CA GLY A 88 -27.35 -4.01 36.55
C GLY A 88 -27.81 -5.13 35.62
N SER A 89 -28.27 -4.81 34.41
CA SER A 89 -28.65 -5.79 33.37
C SER A 89 -27.88 -5.52 32.08
N LEU A 90 -27.58 -6.59 31.30
CA LEU A 90 -27.03 -6.50 29.96
C LEU A 90 -28.16 -6.13 28.98
N LYS A 91 -27.97 -5.02 28.27
CA LYS A 91 -28.83 -4.61 27.17
C LYS A 91 -28.09 -4.74 25.85
N THR A 92 -28.70 -5.44 24.90
CA THR A 92 -28.16 -5.56 23.55
C THR A 92 -28.23 -4.20 22.86
N THR A 93 -27.10 -3.66 22.48
CA THR A 93 -26.99 -2.36 21.79
C THR A 93 -26.73 -2.54 20.30
N GLU A 94 -26.20 -3.69 19.90
CA GLU A 94 -25.99 -4.02 18.50
C GLU A 94 -26.26 -5.50 18.25
N ASN A 95 -26.98 -5.79 17.16
CA ASN A 95 -27.26 -7.14 16.68
C ASN A 95 -27.45 -7.06 15.17
N LYS A 96 -26.37 -7.18 14.41
CA LYS A 96 -26.42 -6.95 12.97
C LYS A 96 -25.62 -8.01 12.20
N PRO A 97 -26.28 -8.78 11.33
CA PRO A 97 -25.61 -9.54 10.30
C PRO A 97 -25.09 -8.59 9.22
N ALA A 98 -23.92 -8.86 8.67
CA ALA A 98 -23.38 -8.16 7.54
C ALA A 98 -22.79 -9.16 6.54
N ALA A 99 -22.85 -8.81 5.25
CA ALA A 99 -22.21 -9.55 4.19
C ALA A 99 -21.31 -8.61 3.37
N GLY A 100 -20.18 -9.10 2.95
CA GLY A 100 -19.22 -8.37 2.16
C GLY A 100 -18.70 -9.20 1.00
N LEU A 101 -18.06 -8.55 0.06
CA LEU A 101 -17.44 -9.17 -1.11
C LEU A 101 -16.15 -8.44 -1.45
N THR A 102 -15.08 -9.19 -1.64
CA THR A 102 -13.83 -8.67 -2.20
C THR A 102 -13.49 -9.41 -3.49
N LEU A 103 -13.18 -8.66 -4.52
CA LEU A 103 -12.80 -9.14 -5.85
C LEU A 103 -11.39 -8.64 -6.15
N LYS A 104 -10.51 -9.53 -6.62
CA LYS A 104 -9.22 -9.18 -7.18
C LYS A 104 -9.08 -9.77 -8.57
N TYR A 105 -8.75 -8.93 -9.54
CA TYR A 105 -8.64 -9.33 -10.94
C TYR A 105 -7.37 -8.77 -11.58
N GLY A 106 -6.54 -9.64 -12.11
CA GLY A 106 -5.37 -9.28 -12.90
C GLY A 106 -5.76 -8.87 -14.31
N ILE A 107 -5.88 -7.58 -14.59
CA ILE A 107 -6.14 -7.06 -15.96
C ILE A 107 -4.99 -7.46 -16.88
N THR A 108 -3.77 -7.34 -16.36
CA THR A 108 -2.55 -7.85 -16.99
C THR A 108 -1.69 -8.52 -15.92
N SER A 109 -0.56 -9.10 -16.33
CA SER A 109 0.42 -9.65 -15.38
C SER A 109 0.97 -8.65 -14.36
N GLN A 110 0.81 -7.36 -14.62
CA GLN A 110 1.41 -6.29 -13.82
C GLN A 110 0.40 -5.23 -13.36
N LEU A 111 -0.85 -5.31 -13.81
CA LEU A 111 -1.91 -4.36 -13.46
C LEU A 111 -3.08 -5.11 -12.84
N ILE A 112 -3.43 -4.75 -11.63
CA ILE A 112 -4.47 -5.41 -10.83
C ILE A 112 -5.58 -4.43 -10.50
N LEU A 113 -6.79 -4.92 -10.64
CA LEU A 113 -8.01 -4.30 -10.14
C LEU A 113 -8.44 -5.03 -8.86
N ASP A 114 -8.58 -4.28 -7.79
CA ASP A 114 -9.18 -4.73 -6.53
C ASP A 114 -10.49 -3.98 -6.33
N ALA A 115 -11.54 -4.67 -5.96
CA ALA A 115 -12.82 -4.08 -5.60
C ALA A 115 -13.35 -4.71 -4.33
N THR A 116 -13.96 -3.91 -3.48
CA THR A 116 -14.56 -4.40 -2.24
C THR A 116 -15.90 -3.73 -2.00
N LEU A 117 -16.85 -4.51 -1.47
CA LEU A 117 -18.16 -4.06 -1.04
C LEU A 117 -18.37 -4.50 0.40
N ASN A 118 -18.68 -3.55 1.26
CA ASN A 118 -18.89 -3.76 2.70
C ASN A 118 -17.81 -4.68 3.31
N PRO A 119 -16.51 -4.31 3.20
CA PRO A 119 -15.41 -5.17 3.62
C PRO A 119 -15.45 -5.40 5.13
N ASP A 120 -15.15 -6.62 5.53
CA ASP A 120 -14.98 -6.97 6.94
C ASP A 120 -13.53 -6.81 7.38
N TYR A 121 -13.28 -5.91 8.33
CA TYR A 121 -11.99 -5.70 8.95
C TYR A 121 -11.94 -6.14 10.42
N SER A 122 -12.90 -6.93 10.89
CA SER A 122 -12.96 -7.42 12.27
C SER A 122 -11.74 -8.25 12.68
N GLN A 123 -11.06 -8.88 11.70
CA GLN A 123 -9.84 -9.65 11.93
C GLN A 123 -8.57 -8.79 11.96
N VAL A 124 -8.68 -7.50 11.64
CA VAL A 124 -7.53 -6.60 11.67
C VAL A 124 -7.22 -6.24 13.11
N GLU A 125 -6.00 -6.50 13.53
CA GLU A 125 -5.53 -6.22 14.87
C GLU A 125 -5.73 -4.75 15.24
N ALA A 126 -6.35 -4.47 16.37
CA ALA A 126 -6.56 -3.11 16.86
C ALA A 126 -5.21 -2.40 17.08
N ASP A 127 -5.20 -1.10 16.86
CA ASP A 127 -4.02 -0.30 17.14
C ASP A 127 -3.79 -0.22 18.65
N ALA A 128 -2.52 -0.25 19.06
CA ALA A 128 -2.17 -0.03 20.46
C ALA A 128 -2.66 1.35 20.92
N GLY A 129 -3.31 1.40 22.07
CA GLY A 129 -3.77 2.64 22.65
C GLY A 129 -2.57 3.59 22.91
N GLN A 130 -2.62 4.76 22.33
CA GLN A 130 -1.64 5.79 22.56
C GLN A 130 -2.26 6.92 23.38
N VAL A 131 -1.50 7.44 24.35
CA VAL A 131 -1.98 8.53 25.21
C VAL A 131 -1.81 9.86 24.48
N TYR A 132 -2.90 10.56 24.25
CA TYR A 132 -2.93 11.87 23.66
C TYR A 132 -2.51 12.92 24.69
N VAL A 133 -1.24 13.29 24.73
CA VAL A 133 -0.75 14.38 25.58
C VAL A 133 -0.03 15.40 24.71
N ASN A 134 -0.66 16.55 24.49
CA ASN A 134 -0.07 17.73 23.82
C ASN A 134 0.65 17.43 22.49
N LEU A 135 0.08 16.59 21.65
CA LEU A 135 0.66 16.30 20.35
C LEU A 135 0.46 17.49 19.41
N ARG A 136 1.55 17.94 18.80
CA ARG A 136 1.53 18.99 17.77
C ARG A 136 1.00 18.49 16.43
N TYR A 137 1.08 17.18 16.21
CA TYR A 137 0.67 16.47 14.98
C TYR A 137 -0.22 15.28 15.34
N GLU A 138 -1.11 14.90 14.44
CA GLU A 138 -1.91 13.69 14.59
C GLU A 138 -1.02 12.45 14.68
N LEU A 139 -1.48 11.47 15.46
CA LEU A 139 -0.80 10.17 15.55
C LEU A 139 -0.88 9.44 14.22
N PHE A 140 0.26 9.01 13.74
CA PHE A 140 0.34 8.18 12.54
C PHE A 140 0.22 6.70 12.92
N TYR A 141 -0.85 6.06 12.44
CA TYR A 141 -1.02 4.61 12.52
C TYR A 141 -0.77 3.98 11.15
N PRO A 142 0.08 2.94 11.06
CA PRO A 142 0.29 2.24 9.81
C PRO A 142 -1.00 1.57 9.34
N GLU A 143 -1.21 1.50 8.03
CA GLU A 143 -2.33 0.80 7.44
C GLU A 143 -2.16 -0.72 7.64
N LYS A 144 -3.18 -1.41 8.13
CA LYS A 144 -3.19 -2.84 8.38
C LYS A 144 -4.27 -3.57 7.56
N ARG A 145 -5.23 -2.86 7.00
CA ARG A 145 -6.34 -3.45 6.24
C ARG A 145 -5.85 -3.90 4.87
N PRO A 146 -6.01 -5.20 4.51
CA PRO A 146 -5.40 -5.79 3.32
C PRO A 146 -5.72 -5.03 2.03
N PHE A 147 -6.98 -4.59 1.84
CA PHE A 147 -7.39 -3.83 0.66
C PHE A 147 -6.59 -2.53 0.47
N PHE A 148 -6.31 -1.79 1.54
CA PHE A 148 -5.56 -0.53 1.47
C PHE A 148 -4.05 -0.74 1.53
N GLN A 149 -3.58 -1.81 2.16
CA GLN A 149 -2.16 -2.10 2.32
C GLN A 149 -1.53 -2.60 1.02
N GLU A 150 -2.21 -3.49 0.32
CA GLU A 150 -1.67 -4.08 -0.91
C GLU A 150 -1.56 -3.03 -2.02
N GLY A 151 -0.36 -2.94 -2.61
CA GLY A 151 -0.05 -1.96 -3.66
C GLY A 151 0.08 -0.52 -3.17
N ASN A 152 0.12 -0.28 -1.84
CA ASN A 152 0.25 1.06 -1.26
C ASN A 152 1.55 1.76 -1.68
N GLU A 153 2.60 1.01 -1.98
CA GLU A 153 3.87 1.52 -2.52
C GLU A 153 3.69 2.28 -3.84
N ASN A 154 2.62 2.01 -4.58
CA ASN A 154 2.35 2.72 -5.83
C ASN A 154 1.82 4.15 -5.59
N PHE A 155 1.26 4.44 -4.41
CA PHE A 155 0.76 5.77 -4.04
C PHE A 155 1.81 6.64 -3.37
N GLN A 156 2.92 6.09 -2.94
CA GLN A 156 3.96 6.83 -2.26
C GLN A 156 4.58 7.91 -3.15
N VAL A 157 4.89 9.04 -2.52
CA VAL A 157 5.49 10.21 -3.14
C VAL A 157 6.97 10.24 -2.77
N GLY A 158 7.79 10.68 -3.68
CA GLY A 158 9.19 10.97 -3.66
C GLY A 158 10.06 10.69 -2.54
N SER A 159 10.89 11.03 -1.93
CA SER A 159 11.97 10.78 -1.03
C SER A 159 11.83 9.50 -0.21
N ILE A 160 12.64 8.54 -0.52
CA ILE A 160 12.83 7.32 0.30
C ILE A 160 13.60 7.68 1.59
N ASN A 161 14.30 8.79 1.58
CA ASN A 161 15.01 9.31 2.73
C ASN A 161 14.08 10.26 3.48
N THR A 162 13.41 9.72 4.48
CA THR A 162 12.73 10.50 5.51
C THR A 162 13.75 11.35 6.25
N SER A 163 14.10 12.48 5.70
CA SER A 163 14.73 13.54 6.48
C SER A 163 13.71 13.95 7.54
N VAL A 164 14.12 14.04 8.79
CA VAL A 164 13.32 14.61 9.88
C VAL A 164 12.83 16.02 9.55
N LEU A 165 13.37 16.63 8.51
CA LEU A 165 13.08 17.96 8.01
C LEU A 165 12.05 17.98 6.88
N ASP A 166 11.68 16.83 6.31
CA ASP A 166 10.66 16.75 5.27
C ASP A 166 9.29 16.46 5.89
N PRO A 167 8.39 17.45 5.99
CA PRO A 167 7.07 17.28 6.60
C PRO A 167 6.13 16.43 5.70
N VAL A 168 6.53 16.11 4.48
CA VAL A 168 5.69 15.53 3.44
C VAL A 168 5.80 14.00 3.35
N VAL A 169 6.02 13.32 4.44
CA VAL A 169 6.17 11.86 4.49
C VAL A 169 4.90 11.10 4.10
N THR A 170 3.72 11.70 4.23
CA THR A 170 2.46 10.96 4.05
C THR A 170 1.36 11.81 3.41
N PHE A 171 1.31 11.88 2.07
CA PHE A 171 0.18 12.48 1.35
C PHE A 171 -1.06 11.59 1.29
N VAL A 172 -0.87 10.29 1.35
CA VAL A 172 -1.94 9.31 1.23
C VAL A 172 -2.07 8.57 2.54
N HIS A 173 -3.07 8.96 3.33
CA HIS A 173 -3.37 8.33 4.61
C HIS A 173 -4.74 7.65 4.55
N THR A 174 -4.75 6.40 4.11
CA THR A 174 -5.98 5.61 3.92
C THR A 174 -6.73 5.32 5.22
N ARG A 175 -6.09 5.48 6.38
CA ARG A 175 -6.73 5.35 7.69
C ARG A 175 -7.82 6.40 7.95
N ASN A 176 -7.83 7.50 7.20
CA ASN A 176 -8.92 8.49 7.23
C ASN A 176 -10.23 7.93 6.65
N ILE A 177 -10.19 6.83 5.91
CA ILE A 177 -11.34 6.05 5.46
C ILE A 177 -11.65 5.06 6.58
N VAL A 178 -12.62 5.36 7.44
CA VAL A 178 -12.84 4.62 8.70
C VAL A 178 -13.76 3.41 8.49
N ASN A 179 -14.91 3.62 7.87
CA ASN A 179 -15.97 2.64 7.68
C ASN A 179 -16.31 2.48 6.19
N PRO A 180 -15.40 1.97 5.35
CA PRO A 180 -15.64 1.90 3.91
C PRO A 180 -16.83 1.01 3.57
N ILE A 181 -17.72 1.53 2.73
CA ILE A 181 -18.86 0.81 2.14
C ILE A 181 -18.40 0.12 0.87
N THR A 182 -17.68 0.88 0.03
CA THR A 182 -17.12 0.39 -1.23
C THR A 182 -15.71 0.89 -1.40
N GLY A 183 -14.93 0.11 -2.09
CA GLY A 183 -13.59 0.49 -2.52
C GLY A 183 -13.29 -0.10 -3.88
N VAL A 184 -12.65 0.69 -4.74
CA VAL A 184 -12.10 0.23 -6.02
C VAL A 184 -10.68 0.75 -6.12
N LYS A 185 -9.75 -0.14 -6.40
CA LYS A 185 -8.33 0.19 -6.54
C LYS A 185 -7.78 -0.46 -7.80
N LEU A 186 -7.11 0.34 -8.61
CA LEU A 186 -6.34 -0.11 -9.76
C LEU A 186 -4.89 0.23 -9.48
N SER A 187 -3.99 -0.74 -9.52
CA SER A 187 -2.58 -0.47 -9.24
C SER A 187 -1.65 -1.38 -10.03
N GLY A 188 -0.51 -0.84 -10.43
CA GLY A 188 0.54 -1.59 -11.10
C GLY A 188 1.19 -0.88 -12.27
N LYS A 189 1.79 -1.65 -13.17
CA LYS A 189 2.49 -1.13 -14.35
C LYS A 189 1.62 -1.23 -15.61
N ALA A 190 1.56 -0.13 -16.34
CA ALA A 190 0.99 -0.05 -17.68
C ALA A 190 2.15 0.05 -18.69
N GLY A 191 2.59 -1.10 -19.18
CA GLY A 191 3.79 -1.24 -19.99
C GLY A 191 5.09 -1.15 -19.17
N LEU A 192 6.21 -0.85 -19.85
CA LEU A 192 7.54 -0.96 -19.24
C LEU A 192 7.92 0.21 -18.33
N LYS A 193 7.37 1.39 -18.61
CA LYS A 193 7.86 2.64 -17.99
C LYS A 193 6.80 3.38 -17.19
N ASN A 194 5.55 2.98 -17.26
CA ASN A 194 4.48 3.70 -16.61
C ASN A 194 3.95 2.89 -15.43
N SER A 195 3.79 3.52 -14.28
CA SER A 195 3.05 2.98 -13.15
C SER A 195 1.83 3.84 -12.90
N ILE A 196 0.70 3.21 -12.70
CA ILE A 196 -0.56 3.87 -12.37
C ILE A 196 -1.11 3.30 -11.09
N ALA A 197 -1.68 4.15 -10.27
CA ALA A 197 -2.46 3.74 -9.13
C ALA A 197 -3.66 4.68 -8.99
N MET A 198 -4.81 4.09 -8.80
CA MET A 198 -6.06 4.79 -8.55
C MET A 198 -6.75 4.10 -7.39
N LEU A 199 -7.28 4.88 -6.47
CA LEU A 199 -8.14 4.39 -5.39
C LEU A 199 -9.36 5.30 -5.31
N TYR A 200 -10.53 4.68 -5.27
CA TYR A 200 -11.78 5.32 -4.91
C TYR A 200 -12.42 4.55 -3.77
N SER A 201 -12.93 5.24 -2.76
CA SER A 201 -13.65 4.63 -1.67
C SER A 201 -14.80 5.52 -1.21
N THR A 202 -15.92 4.90 -0.86
CA THR A 202 -17.02 5.55 -0.18
C THR A 202 -17.03 5.11 1.27
N ASP A 203 -17.07 6.07 2.17
CA ASP A 203 -17.02 5.85 3.61
C ASP A 203 -18.35 6.24 4.27
N ARG A 204 -18.79 5.46 5.25
CA ARG A 204 -20.01 5.72 6.00
C ARG A 204 -19.72 6.80 7.06
N PRO A 205 -20.64 7.75 7.28
CA PRO A 205 -20.47 8.73 8.34
C PRO A 205 -20.34 8.04 9.72
N GLY A 206 -19.47 8.58 10.57
CA GLY A 206 -19.37 8.15 11.96
C GLY A 206 -20.64 8.43 12.74
N GLU A 207 -20.84 7.75 13.87
CA GLU A 207 -22.06 7.92 14.70
C GLU A 207 -22.32 9.38 15.09
N SER A 208 -21.24 10.14 15.40
CA SER A 208 -21.32 11.57 15.72
C SER A 208 -21.59 12.46 14.49
N GLU A 209 -21.34 11.99 13.29
CA GLU A 209 -21.52 12.73 12.04
C GLU A 209 -22.89 12.42 11.40
N ALA A 210 -23.43 11.24 11.66
CA ALA A 210 -24.77 10.84 11.20
C ALA A 210 -25.89 11.74 11.73
N GLU A 211 -25.69 12.35 12.89
CA GLU A 211 -26.62 13.33 13.47
C GLU A 211 -26.59 14.68 12.75
N SER A 212 -25.49 15.01 12.03
CA SER A 212 -25.36 16.32 11.39
C SER A 212 -25.79 16.38 9.93
N ASP A 213 -25.55 15.36 9.11
CA ASP A 213 -25.86 15.43 7.67
C ASP A 213 -26.05 14.06 6.98
N GLY A 214 -25.67 12.95 7.61
CA GLY A 214 -25.94 11.57 7.16
C GLY A 214 -25.32 11.16 5.81
N ASN A 215 -24.53 12.03 5.16
CA ASN A 215 -23.98 11.78 3.84
C ASN A 215 -22.68 10.98 3.89
N ASN A 216 -22.52 10.07 2.94
CA ASN A 216 -21.27 9.33 2.78
C ASN A 216 -20.13 10.26 2.33
N SER A 217 -18.92 9.97 2.82
CA SER A 217 -17.72 10.62 2.35
C SER A 217 -17.14 9.87 1.15
N HIS A 218 -16.53 10.61 0.22
CA HIS A 218 -15.92 10.05 -0.98
C HIS A 218 -14.44 10.41 -1.04
N PHE A 219 -13.62 9.41 -1.23
CA PHE A 219 -12.17 9.53 -1.32
C PHE A 219 -11.70 9.09 -2.70
N THR A 220 -10.92 9.91 -3.35
CA THR A 220 -10.30 9.61 -4.64
C THR A 220 -8.82 9.91 -4.58
N ILE A 221 -7.99 8.97 -5.02
CA ILE A 221 -6.55 9.14 -5.11
C ILE A 221 -6.12 8.66 -6.49
N LEU A 222 -5.37 9.49 -7.20
CA LEU A 222 -4.83 9.22 -8.53
C LEU A 222 -3.32 9.42 -8.50
N ARG A 223 -2.59 8.45 -8.95
CA ARG A 223 -1.13 8.46 -9.02
C ARG A 223 -0.66 7.98 -10.39
N TYR A 224 0.24 8.72 -10.99
CA TYR A 224 0.95 8.31 -12.20
C TYR A 224 2.44 8.53 -12.00
N LYS A 225 3.25 7.54 -12.31
CA LYS A 225 4.72 7.62 -12.33
C LYS A 225 5.26 7.14 -13.66
N ARG A 226 6.19 7.87 -14.22
CA ARG A 226 6.93 7.47 -15.41
C ARG A 226 8.40 7.25 -15.07
N SER A 227 8.85 6.02 -15.21
CA SER A 227 10.26 5.68 -15.09
C SER A 227 11.05 6.26 -16.25
N LEU A 228 12.15 6.91 -15.93
CA LEU A 228 13.11 7.50 -16.84
C LEU A 228 14.32 6.56 -16.99
N LYS A 229 15.50 7.09 -17.24
CA LYS A 229 16.73 6.28 -17.25
C LYS A 229 17.21 6.01 -15.83
N SER A 230 17.92 4.90 -15.65
CA SER A 230 18.41 4.43 -14.35
C SER A 230 17.27 4.24 -13.36
N ASP A 231 17.38 4.71 -12.14
CA ASP A 231 16.38 4.69 -11.09
C ASP A 231 15.56 5.99 -10.99
N SER A 232 15.65 6.83 -12.02
CA SER A 232 14.94 8.10 -12.08
C SER A 232 13.47 7.93 -12.46
N TYR A 233 12.61 8.80 -11.92
CA TYR A 233 11.21 8.90 -12.32
C TYR A 233 10.68 10.35 -12.19
N ALA A 234 9.59 10.61 -12.86
CA ALA A 234 8.73 11.76 -12.65
C ALA A 234 7.30 11.28 -12.38
N GLY A 235 6.59 11.94 -11.49
CA GLY A 235 5.28 11.52 -11.06
C GLY A 235 4.30 12.67 -10.83
N ILE A 236 3.02 12.33 -10.84
CA ILE A 236 1.90 13.22 -10.53
C ILE A 236 1.02 12.50 -9.52
N LEU A 237 0.58 13.21 -8.49
CA LEU A 237 -0.41 12.76 -7.51
C LEU A 237 -1.56 13.75 -7.47
N ALA A 238 -2.78 13.26 -7.41
CA ALA A 238 -3.96 14.05 -7.10
C ALA A 238 -4.83 13.30 -6.09
N THR A 239 -5.33 14.01 -5.08
CA THR A 239 -6.26 13.48 -4.09
C THR A 239 -7.47 14.39 -4.01
N SER A 240 -8.64 13.80 -3.77
CA SER A 240 -9.88 14.50 -3.53
C SER A 240 -10.65 13.82 -2.41
N VAL A 241 -11.07 14.60 -1.44
CA VAL A 241 -11.97 14.16 -0.37
C VAL A 241 -13.19 15.05 -0.39
N LEU A 242 -14.36 14.43 -0.54
CA LEU A 242 -15.65 15.08 -0.39
C LEU A 242 -16.30 14.54 0.89
N LYS A 243 -16.55 15.42 1.84
CA LYS A 243 -17.14 15.07 3.13
C LYS A 243 -18.10 16.17 3.58
N ASN A 244 -19.34 15.83 3.86
CA ASN A 244 -20.37 16.77 4.36
C ASN A 244 -20.49 18.05 3.51
N GLY A 245 -20.52 17.92 2.17
CA GLY A 245 -20.57 19.05 1.26
C GLY A 245 -19.26 19.86 1.13
N SER A 246 -18.29 19.63 1.97
CA SER A 246 -16.96 20.21 1.89
C SER A 246 -16.01 19.34 1.06
N HIS A 247 -15.09 19.97 0.34
CA HIS A 247 -14.10 19.25 -0.46
C HIS A 247 -12.69 19.73 -0.14
N ASN A 248 -11.79 18.77 -0.12
CA ASN A 248 -10.35 19.03 -0.02
C ASN A 248 -9.68 18.35 -1.22
N ASN A 249 -9.01 19.14 -2.04
CA ASN A 249 -8.31 18.67 -3.23
C ASN A 249 -6.85 19.06 -3.15
N VAL A 250 -5.97 18.10 -3.36
CA VAL A 250 -4.52 18.32 -3.46
C VAL A 250 -4.02 17.71 -4.74
N ALA A 251 -3.21 18.45 -5.47
CA ALA A 251 -2.53 17.92 -6.65
C ALA A 251 -1.11 18.45 -6.73
N GLY A 252 -0.21 17.62 -7.20
CA GLY A 252 1.18 18.01 -7.32
C GLY A 252 2.02 17.03 -8.11
N THR A 253 3.30 17.31 -8.14
CA THR A 253 4.31 16.53 -8.87
C THR A 253 5.49 16.23 -7.97
N ASP A 254 6.10 15.10 -8.22
CA ASP A 254 7.31 14.66 -7.54
C ASP A 254 8.23 13.89 -8.47
N GLY A 255 9.44 13.74 -8.08
CA GLY A 255 10.37 12.94 -8.85
C GLY A 255 11.72 12.73 -8.16
N ASN A 256 12.44 11.80 -8.74
CA ASN A 256 13.79 11.44 -8.38
C ASN A 256 14.61 11.41 -9.68
N LEU A 257 15.64 12.20 -9.74
CA LEU A 257 16.51 12.33 -10.91
C LEU A 257 17.94 11.96 -10.52
N ARG A 258 18.42 10.85 -11.02
CA ARG A 258 19.83 10.48 -10.87
C ARG A 258 20.69 11.30 -11.85
N VAL A 259 21.42 12.25 -11.31
CA VAL A 259 22.31 13.13 -12.08
C VAL A 259 23.61 12.39 -12.44
N ASN A 260 24.16 11.64 -11.47
CA ASN A 260 25.35 10.80 -11.66
C ASN A 260 25.32 9.60 -10.69
N LYS A 261 26.39 8.80 -10.62
CA LYS A 261 26.42 7.58 -9.79
C LYS A 261 26.18 7.82 -8.32
N SER A 262 26.60 8.97 -7.79
CA SER A 262 26.52 9.31 -6.37
C SER A 262 25.52 10.43 -6.04
N THR A 263 24.92 11.08 -7.05
CA THR A 263 24.06 12.24 -6.84
C THR A 263 22.64 11.98 -7.34
N ILE A 264 21.68 12.16 -6.47
CA ILE A 264 20.25 12.11 -6.77
C ILE A 264 19.65 13.46 -6.40
N LEU A 265 18.84 14.01 -7.28
CA LEU A 265 18.01 15.17 -7.04
C LEU A 265 16.57 14.68 -6.83
N GLU A 266 16.02 14.92 -5.67
CA GLU A 266 14.63 14.66 -5.35
C GLU A 266 13.87 15.97 -5.31
N TYR A 267 12.64 15.97 -5.80
CA TYR A 267 11.77 17.14 -5.78
C TYR A 267 10.31 16.72 -5.56
N HIS A 268 9.56 17.59 -4.93
CA HIS A 268 8.12 17.52 -4.84
C HIS A 268 7.52 18.93 -4.70
N GLY A 269 6.25 19.08 -5.14
CA GLY A 269 5.48 20.31 -4.99
C GLY A 269 3.99 19.99 -5.12
N PHE A 270 3.20 20.42 -4.12
CA PHE A 270 1.77 20.17 -3.98
C PHE A 270 1.02 21.43 -3.58
#